data_8a6b26e3bcb03bbb0bf72ab1e19cb92c
#
_entry.id   8a6b26e3bcb03bbb0bf72ab1e19cb92c
#
_cell.length_a   1.000
_cell.length_b   1.000
_cell.length_c   1.000
_cell.angle_alpha   90.00
_cell.angle_beta   90.00
_cell.angle_gamma   90.00
#
_symmetry.space_group_name_H-M   'P 1'
#
loop_
_entity.id
_entity.type
_entity.pdbx_description
1 polymer ?
#
loop_
_entity_poly.entity_id
_entity_poly.type
_entity_poly.pdbx_seq_one_letter_code
_entity_poly.pdbx_strand_id
1 'polypeptide(L)'
;MRRARFPFFKRVIKIPQPKAITGKIVATPNPLPSDEGSPVVVSWETNDPRGGELRVAAPASARQEKLVARGGNSGQVEIPWIADSTEYEFRLYAVSRPETPVDSVRVTRSSSSSDALLQEIALEVTRGNIGLTALSRFLAKVVPRCLRSAKFREIFRLWEQHGFHVTRAHFYQPIPDTRSLPESLWNRPSELVGIDMNDAVQLELLRNHFPKFRSEYDRFPAKPSGESGRFHFNNGLFDGTDALVAYCMIRHFEPRLIIEVGSGFSSLVTAEAIAKNKKSDLICIEPFPRDFLRQGFLGLHSLIEKRVQDIDLEFFSQLHSGDILFIDSSHTVKIGGDVNYLFLEVLPRLNPGVIVHVHDIFLPFDYRRDWVMDEFRFWAEQYLLQAFLSFNSEFEVLMANGYLVHRYLEDFKATFPNSPWWRPGSFWMRRRSARADSSLASDG
;
A
#
# COMPACT_ATOMS: atom_id res chain seq x y z
N MET A 1 -21.22 91.57 -45.46
CA MET A 1 -20.10 90.71 -45.05
C MET A 1 -20.60 89.26 -45.07
N ARG A 2 -20.30 88.47 -46.10
CA ARG A 2 -20.68 87.08 -46.24
C ARG A 2 -19.50 86.20 -45.82
N ARG A 3 -19.72 85.32 -44.81
CA ARG A 3 -18.73 84.33 -44.39
C ARG A 3 -18.93 83.10 -45.25
N ALA A 4 -17.84 82.66 -45.97
CA ALA A 4 -17.82 81.47 -46.74
C ALA A 4 -17.60 80.24 -45.75
N ARG A 5 -18.43 79.19 -45.93
CA ARG A 5 -18.30 77.90 -45.28
C ARG A 5 -17.56 76.94 -46.21
N PHE A 6 -16.43 76.41 -45.80
CA PHE A 6 -15.73 75.30 -46.51
C PHE A 6 -16.32 73.94 -46.05
N PRO A 7 -16.56 72.98 -46.92
CA PRO A 7 -17.02 71.69 -46.55
C PRO A 7 -15.82 70.78 -46.16
N PHE A 8 -15.86 70.22 -44.92
CA PHE A 8 -14.94 69.18 -44.46
C PHE A 8 -15.36 67.83 -45.06
N PHE A 9 -14.58 67.28 -46.02
CA PHE A 9 -14.69 65.87 -46.42
C PHE A 9 -14.06 64.99 -45.41
N LYS A 10 -14.82 64.23 -44.61
CA LYS A 10 -14.36 63.10 -43.78
C LYS A 10 -14.11 61.90 -44.73
N ARG A 11 -12.89 61.64 -45.06
CA ARG A 11 -12.50 60.36 -45.65
C ARG A 11 -12.57 59.27 -44.57
N VAL A 12 -13.57 58.40 -44.61
CA VAL A 12 -13.64 57.19 -43.76
C VAL A 12 -12.67 56.16 -44.37
N ILE A 13 -11.49 55.99 -43.71
CA ILE A 13 -10.59 54.89 -44.02
C ILE A 13 -11.24 53.63 -43.49
N LYS A 14 -11.76 52.74 -44.34
CA LYS A 14 -12.15 51.38 -43.96
C LYS A 14 -10.88 50.60 -43.61
N ILE A 15 -10.64 50.38 -42.33
CA ILE A 15 -9.63 49.44 -41.87
C ILE A 15 -10.13 48.03 -42.27
N PRO A 16 -9.36 47.28 -43.07
CA PRO A 16 -9.75 45.88 -43.43
C PRO A 16 -9.84 45.07 -42.14
N GLN A 17 -10.97 44.45 -41.92
CA GLN A 17 -11.12 43.50 -40.79
C GLN A 17 -10.10 42.36 -41.00
N PRO A 18 -9.35 41.93 -39.94
CA PRO A 18 -8.43 40.81 -40.06
C PRO A 18 -9.21 39.57 -40.51
N LYS A 19 -8.73 38.88 -41.54
CA LYS A 19 -9.30 37.62 -42.02
C LYS A 19 -9.32 36.63 -40.86
N ALA A 20 -10.43 35.93 -40.67
CA ALA A 20 -10.55 34.88 -39.65
C ALA A 20 -9.49 33.78 -39.94
N ILE A 21 -8.79 33.37 -38.88
CA ILE A 21 -7.83 32.27 -39.00
C ILE A 21 -8.64 30.97 -38.99
N THR A 22 -8.37 30.12 -40.00
CA THR A 22 -9.01 28.82 -40.23
C THR A 22 -7.95 27.77 -40.46
N GLY A 23 -8.31 26.53 -40.25
CA GLY A 23 -7.46 25.38 -40.57
C GLY A 23 -8.29 24.14 -40.77
N LYS A 24 -7.66 23.10 -41.29
CA LYS A 24 -8.23 21.78 -41.49
C LYS A 24 -7.20 20.73 -41.08
N ILE A 25 -7.63 19.68 -40.36
CA ILE A 25 -6.83 18.54 -39.98
C ILE A 25 -7.48 17.26 -40.47
N VAL A 26 -6.67 16.33 -40.99
CA VAL A 26 -7.12 15.03 -41.48
C VAL A 26 -6.17 13.95 -40.99
N ALA A 27 -6.72 12.83 -40.59
CA ALA A 27 -5.96 11.63 -40.23
C ALA A 27 -6.29 10.49 -41.21
N THR A 28 -5.26 9.81 -41.71
CA THR A 28 -5.44 8.74 -42.71
C THR A 28 -4.44 7.60 -42.47
N PRO A 29 -4.88 6.35 -42.36
CA PRO A 29 -6.27 5.89 -42.26
C PRO A 29 -6.91 6.26 -40.91
N ASN A 30 -8.25 6.42 -40.89
CA ASN A 30 -8.99 6.65 -39.67
C ASN A 30 -10.42 6.06 -39.78
N PRO A 31 -10.78 5.03 -38.97
CA PRO A 31 -9.92 4.39 -37.96
C PRO A 31 -8.71 3.67 -38.56
N LEU A 32 -7.66 3.49 -37.75
CA LEU A 32 -6.52 2.66 -38.15
C LEU A 32 -6.94 1.18 -38.24
N PRO A 33 -6.29 0.40 -39.12
CA PRO A 33 -6.40 -1.06 -39.12
C PRO A 33 -5.99 -1.66 -37.75
N SER A 34 -6.47 -2.87 -37.48
CA SER A 34 -6.21 -3.59 -36.22
C SER A 34 -4.80 -4.21 -36.12
N ASP A 35 -4.00 -4.15 -37.20
CA ASP A 35 -2.63 -4.67 -37.18
C ASP A 35 -1.69 -3.75 -36.42
N GLU A 36 -0.95 -4.34 -35.47
CA GLU A 36 0.08 -3.64 -34.71
C GLU A 36 1.16 -3.08 -35.64
N GLY A 37 1.36 -1.77 -35.60
CA GLY A 37 2.44 -1.09 -36.32
C GLY A 37 2.02 -0.28 -37.52
N SER A 38 0.78 -0.35 -38.01
CA SER A 38 0.30 0.57 -39.04
C SER A 38 0.22 1.98 -38.48
N PRO A 39 0.97 2.94 -39.05
CA PRO A 39 0.93 4.33 -38.64
C PRO A 39 -0.30 5.05 -39.18
N VAL A 40 -0.73 6.12 -38.50
CA VAL A 40 -1.63 7.13 -39.06
C VAL A 40 -0.81 8.33 -39.53
N VAL A 41 -1.13 8.84 -40.67
CA VAL A 41 -0.60 10.12 -41.15
C VAL A 41 -1.61 11.21 -40.79
N VAL A 42 -1.19 12.16 -39.96
CA VAL A 42 -1.99 13.34 -39.64
C VAL A 42 -1.46 14.51 -40.45
N SER A 43 -2.31 15.07 -41.30
CA SER A 43 -2.00 16.20 -42.14
C SER A 43 -2.85 17.42 -41.81
N TRP A 44 -2.32 18.63 -42.01
CA TRP A 44 -3.03 19.86 -41.70
C TRP A 44 -2.76 20.95 -42.74
N GLU A 45 -3.70 21.86 -42.84
CA GLU A 45 -3.60 23.12 -43.58
C GLU A 45 -4.16 24.26 -42.70
N THR A 46 -3.56 25.44 -42.78
CA THR A 46 -4.05 26.64 -42.06
C THR A 46 -3.71 27.90 -42.92
N ASN A 47 -4.52 28.92 -42.78
CA ASN A 47 -4.25 30.22 -43.39
C ASN A 47 -3.44 31.17 -42.47
N ASP A 48 -2.97 30.67 -41.28
CA ASP A 48 -2.07 31.44 -40.42
C ASP A 48 -0.67 31.57 -41.05
N PRO A 49 -0.19 32.79 -41.35
CA PRO A 49 1.14 32.97 -41.95
C PRO A 49 2.30 32.50 -41.05
N ARG A 50 2.07 32.29 -39.74
CA ARG A 50 3.05 31.72 -38.80
C ARG A 50 3.04 30.19 -38.77
N GLY A 51 2.06 29.56 -39.43
CA GLY A 51 1.92 28.12 -39.52
C GLY A 51 1.00 27.47 -38.46
N GLY A 52 1.04 26.14 -38.43
CA GLY A 52 0.22 25.30 -37.55
C GLY A 52 1.05 24.54 -36.51
N GLU A 53 0.43 24.28 -35.39
CA GLU A 53 0.94 23.44 -34.31
C GLU A 53 -0.06 22.32 -34.01
N LEU A 54 0.41 21.07 -34.12
CA LEU A 54 -0.38 19.87 -33.81
C LEU A 54 -0.11 19.39 -32.41
N ARG A 55 -1.16 19.27 -31.61
CA ARG A 55 -1.11 18.67 -30.25
C ARG A 55 -2.02 17.47 -30.16
N VAL A 56 -1.74 16.58 -29.20
CA VAL A 56 -2.54 15.39 -28.94
C VAL A 56 -2.95 15.31 -27.49
N ALA A 57 -4.20 14.90 -27.24
CA ALA A 57 -4.74 14.51 -25.95
C ALA A 57 -5.08 13.01 -25.98
N ALA A 58 -4.65 12.27 -24.94
CA ALA A 58 -4.97 10.87 -24.72
C ALA A 58 -5.22 10.60 -23.21
N PRO A 59 -6.39 10.07 -22.80
CA PRO A 59 -7.59 9.94 -23.66
C PRO A 59 -8.08 11.29 -24.21
N ALA A 60 -8.94 11.26 -25.21
CA ALA A 60 -9.43 12.47 -25.89
C ALA A 60 -10.03 13.54 -24.97
N SER A 61 -10.46 13.16 -23.77
CA SER A 61 -10.97 14.07 -22.72
C SER A 61 -9.87 14.69 -21.85
N ALA A 62 -8.59 14.33 -22.04
CA ALA A 62 -7.50 14.81 -21.18
C ALA A 62 -7.29 16.31 -21.36
N ARG A 63 -7.07 17.00 -20.23
CA ARG A 63 -6.76 18.45 -20.22
C ARG A 63 -5.30 18.75 -20.57
N GLN A 64 -4.39 17.78 -20.38
CA GLN A 64 -2.98 17.93 -20.75
C GLN A 64 -2.76 17.44 -22.18
N GLU A 65 -2.17 18.30 -22.98
CA GLU A 65 -1.84 18.04 -24.36
C GLU A 65 -0.33 17.95 -24.54
N LYS A 66 0.11 17.11 -25.48
CA LYS A 66 1.51 17.03 -25.91
C LYS A 66 1.66 17.58 -27.32
N LEU A 67 2.68 18.39 -27.54
CA LEU A 67 3.08 18.83 -28.85
C LEU A 67 3.56 17.61 -29.67
N VAL A 68 3.00 17.44 -30.87
CA VAL A 68 3.33 16.36 -31.79
C VAL A 68 4.19 16.90 -32.95
N ALA A 69 3.76 18.00 -33.55
CA ALA A 69 4.46 18.61 -34.67
C ALA A 69 4.20 20.12 -34.72
N ARG A 70 5.12 20.85 -35.36
CA ARG A 70 4.97 22.26 -35.70
C ARG A 70 5.47 22.44 -37.16
N GLY A 71 4.76 23.17 -37.95
CA GLY A 71 5.12 23.41 -39.34
C GLY A 71 4.57 24.70 -39.90
N GLY A 72 4.73 24.89 -41.23
CA GLY A 72 4.16 26.03 -41.96
C GLY A 72 2.65 25.94 -42.12
N ASN A 73 2.13 26.61 -43.17
CA ASN A 73 0.70 26.65 -43.48
C ASN A 73 0.11 25.27 -43.79
N SER A 74 0.95 24.31 -44.18
CA SER A 74 0.60 22.91 -44.31
C SER A 74 1.71 22.02 -43.78
N GLY A 75 1.36 20.81 -43.34
CA GLY A 75 2.30 19.82 -42.86
C GLY A 75 1.67 18.46 -42.69
N GLN A 76 2.52 17.47 -42.48
CA GLN A 76 2.09 16.11 -42.13
C GLN A 76 3.08 15.47 -41.18
N VAL A 77 2.59 14.54 -40.39
CA VAL A 77 3.40 13.74 -39.48
C VAL A 77 2.87 12.33 -39.41
N GLU A 78 3.77 11.37 -39.40
CA GLU A 78 3.45 9.95 -39.26
C GLU A 78 3.44 9.58 -37.72
N ILE A 79 2.36 8.95 -37.28
CA ILE A 79 2.13 8.59 -35.86
C ILE A 79 2.05 7.08 -35.78
N PRO A 80 3.14 6.38 -35.33
CA PRO A 80 3.17 4.92 -35.25
C PRO A 80 2.70 4.36 -33.89
N TRP A 81 2.46 5.20 -32.88
CA TRP A 81 2.28 4.82 -31.49
C TRP A 81 0.82 4.83 -31.00
N ILE A 82 -0.17 4.87 -31.88
CA ILE A 82 -1.59 4.80 -31.50
C ILE A 82 -1.88 3.42 -30.91
N ALA A 83 -2.25 3.38 -29.64
CA ALA A 83 -2.61 2.15 -28.95
C ALA A 83 -4.04 1.67 -29.26
N ASP A 84 -4.25 0.37 -29.14
CA ASP A 84 -5.56 -0.23 -29.34
C ASP A 84 -6.59 0.27 -28.29
N SER A 85 -7.82 0.38 -28.73
CA SER A 85 -8.98 0.77 -27.90
C SER A 85 -8.86 2.12 -27.20
N THR A 86 -7.88 2.94 -27.52
CA THR A 86 -7.69 4.28 -26.97
C THR A 86 -8.09 5.33 -28.01
N GLU A 87 -8.91 6.29 -27.62
CA GLU A 87 -9.27 7.42 -28.45
C GLU A 87 -8.28 8.57 -28.22
N TYR A 88 -7.69 9.03 -29.30
CA TYR A 88 -6.78 10.18 -29.33
C TYR A 88 -7.43 11.33 -30.06
N GLU A 89 -7.38 12.53 -29.52
CA GLU A 89 -7.82 13.74 -30.19
C GLU A 89 -6.61 14.59 -30.60
N PHE A 90 -6.39 14.73 -31.92
CA PHE A 90 -5.38 15.63 -32.45
C PHE A 90 -6.02 16.97 -32.72
N ARG A 91 -5.44 18.02 -32.18
CA ARG A 91 -5.92 19.40 -32.28
C ARG A 91 -4.93 20.26 -33.00
N LEU A 92 -5.41 20.98 -34.01
CA LEU A 92 -4.63 21.95 -34.80
C LEU A 92 -4.79 23.33 -34.14
N TYR A 93 -3.69 23.96 -33.81
CA TYR A 93 -3.61 25.34 -33.35
C TYR A 93 -2.93 26.21 -34.39
N ALA A 94 -3.44 27.41 -34.55
CA ALA A 94 -2.73 28.45 -35.27
C ALA A 94 -1.61 29.00 -34.37
N VAL A 95 -0.37 29.14 -34.89
CA VAL A 95 0.76 29.62 -34.08
C VAL A 95 0.52 31.04 -33.55
N SER A 96 -0.27 31.85 -34.26
CA SER A 96 -0.66 33.21 -33.84
C SER A 96 -1.78 33.24 -32.78
N ARG A 97 -2.49 32.10 -32.55
CA ARG A 97 -3.58 31.94 -31.58
C ARG A 97 -3.52 30.58 -30.88
N PRO A 98 -2.57 30.37 -29.99
CA PRO A 98 -2.31 29.07 -29.39
C PRO A 98 -3.30 28.65 -28.28
N GLU A 99 -4.29 29.49 -27.93
CA GLU A 99 -5.23 29.23 -26.82
C GLU A 99 -6.43 28.37 -27.23
N THR A 100 -6.81 28.39 -28.51
CA THR A 100 -7.97 27.65 -29.01
C THR A 100 -7.63 26.89 -30.28
N PRO A 101 -8.01 25.61 -30.41
CA PRO A 101 -7.79 24.88 -31.65
C PRO A 101 -8.64 25.43 -32.77
N VAL A 102 -8.10 25.45 -33.97
CA VAL A 102 -8.82 25.86 -35.22
C VAL A 102 -9.56 24.67 -35.83
N ASP A 103 -9.11 23.45 -35.55
CA ASP A 103 -9.78 22.21 -35.97
C ASP A 103 -9.27 21.04 -35.11
N SER A 104 -9.99 19.91 -35.11
CA SER A 104 -9.57 18.68 -34.42
C SER A 104 -10.03 17.43 -35.17
N VAL A 105 -9.29 16.33 -35.01
CA VAL A 105 -9.65 15.00 -35.52
C VAL A 105 -9.44 13.96 -34.48
N ARG A 106 -10.43 13.09 -34.28
CA ARG A 106 -10.32 11.93 -33.39
C ARG A 106 -9.84 10.73 -34.18
N VAL A 107 -8.87 10.03 -33.60
CA VAL A 107 -8.25 8.85 -34.19
C VAL A 107 -8.42 7.70 -33.22
N THR A 108 -8.94 6.59 -33.73
CA THR A 108 -9.06 5.31 -33.03
C THR A 108 -8.43 4.22 -33.87
N ARG A 109 -7.95 3.15 -33.23
CA ARG A 109 -7.61 1.93 -33.94
C ARG A 109 -8.82 0.99 -33.93
N SER A 110 -9.14 0.39 -35.05
CA SER A 110 -10.19 -0.64 -35.11
C SER A 110 -9.81 -1.78 -34.17
N SER A 111 -10.73 -2.23 -33.32
CA SER A 111 -10.51 -3.45 -32.55
C SER A 111 -10.33 -4.63 -33.52
N SER A 112 -9.39 -5.53 -33.21
CA SER A 112 -9.30 -6.80 -33.96
C SER A 112 -10.60 -7.60 -33.78
N SER A 113 -10.89 -8.50 -34.70
CA SER A 113 -12.01 -9.43 -34.49
C SER A 113 -11.86 -10.23 -33.19
N SER A 114 -10.61 -10.44 -32.77
CA SER A 114 -10.29 -11.08 -31.48
C SER A 114 -10.65 -10.18 -30.30
N ASP A 115 -10.39 -8.86 -30.35
CA ASP A 115 -10.69 -7.93 -29.27
C ASP A 115 -12.21 -7.75 -29.11
N ALA A 116 -12.95 -7.68 -30.20
CA ALA A 116 -14.42 -7.64 -30.19
C ALA A 116 -15.00 -8.89 -29.51
N LEU A 117 -14.48 -10.08 -29.85
CA LEU A 117 -14.88 -11.34 -29.21
C LEU A 117 -14.55 -11.36 -27.71
N LEU A 118 -13.36 -10.88 -27.31
CA LEU A 118 -12.96 -10.84 -25.90
C LEU A 118 -13.79 -9.83 -25.11
N GLN A 119 -14.19 -8.71 -25.69
CA GLN A 119 -15.12 -7.76 -25.07
C GLN A 119 -16.51 -8.36 -24.90
N GLU A 120 -17.01 -9.12 -25.88
CA GLU A 120 -18.28 -9.85 -25.76
C GLU A 120 -18.22 -10.89 -24.64
N ILE A 121 -17.15 -11.67 -24.55
CA ILE A 121 -16.94 -12.63 -23.45
C ILE A 121 -16.93 -11.91 -22.08
N ALA A 122 -16.23 -10.79 -21.95
CA ALA A 122 -16.18 -10.01 -20.72
C ALA A 122 -17.57 -9.47 -20.32
N LEU A 123 -18.36 -9.03 -21.29
CA LEU A 123 -19.73 -8.59 -21.09
C LEU A 123 -20.65 -9.73 -20.64
N GLU A 124 -20.54 -10.92 -21.24
CA GLU A 124 -21.31 -12.09 -20.87
C GLU A 124 -20.94 -12.62 -19.48
N VAL A 125 -19.69 -12.50 -19.06
CA VAL A 125 -19.27 -12.77 -17.67
C VAL A 125 -19.91 -11.77 -16.71
N THR A 126 -19.89 -10.49 -17.05
CA THR A 126 -20.49 -9.41 -16.21
C THR A 126 -21.99 -9.58 -16.07
N ARG A 127 -22.69 -10.06 -17.11
CA ARG A 127 -24.12 -10.37 -17.10
C ARG A 127 -24.46 -11.68 -16.35
N GLY A 128 -23.44 -12.46 -15.97
CA GLY A 128 -23.63 -13.76 -15.32
C GLY A 128 -23.96 -14.92 -16.27
N ASN A 129 -23.97 -14.70 -17.59
CA ASN A 129 -24.25 -15.76 -18.58
C ASN A 129 -23.08 -16.74 -18.70
N ILE A 130 -21.85 -16.27 -18.43
CA ILE A 130 -20.66 -17.13 -18.28
C ILE A 130 -20.26 -17.15 -16.81
N GLY A 131 -20.39 -18.31 -16.17
CA GLY A 131 -20.02 -18.48 -14.77
C GLY A 131 -18.50 -18.36 -14.54
N LEU A 132 -18.10 -17.72 -13.43
CA LEU A 132 -16.68 -17.49 -13.08
C LEU A 132 -15.88 -18.80 -13.02
N THR A 133 -16.46 -19.91 -12.56
CA THR A 133 -15.80 -21.23 -12.54
C THR A 133 -15.47 -21.74 -13.94
N ALA A 134 -16.38 -21.55 -14.93
CA ALA A 134 -16.14 -21.94 -16.31
C ALA A 134 -15.04 -21.09 -16.94
N LEU A 135 -15.07 -19.78 -16.72
CA LEU A 135 -14.02 -18.86 -17.13
C LEU A 135 -12.67 -19.24 -16.51
N SER A 136 -12.62 -19.52 -15.21
CA SER A 136 -11.38 -19.91 -14.53
C SER A 136 -10.80 -21.21 -15.09
N ARG A 137 -11.63 -22.20 -15.43
CA ARG A 137 -11.18 -23.43 -16.11
C ARG A 137 -10.59 -23.15 -17.49
N PHE A 138 -11.18 -22.24 -18.24
CA PHE A 138 -10.65 -21.79 -19.54
C PHE A 138 -9.30 -21.08 -19.35
N LEU A 139 -9.21 -20.12 -18.45
CA LEU A 139 -7.98 -19.38 -18.15
C LEU A 139 -6.85 -20.31 -17.70
N ALA A 140 -7.15 -21.34 -16.89
CA ALA A 140 -6.17 -22.34 -16.47
C ALA A 140 -5.53 -23.11 -17.65
N LYS A 141 -6.18 -23.18 -18.81
CA LYS A 141 -5.62 -23.78 -20.04
C LYS A 141 -4.82 -22.78 -20.87
N VAL A 142 -5.18 -21.49 -20.83
CA VAL A 142 -4.57 -20.44 -21.67
C VAL A 142 -3.37 -19.79 -20.97
N VAL A 143 -3.48 -19.43 -19.71
CA VAL A 143 -2.46 -18.74 -18.94
C VAL A 143 -1.08 -19.42 -19.00
N PRO A 144 -0.94 -20.75 -18.92
CA PRO A 144 0.35 -21.41 -19.07
C PRO A 144 1.06 -21.13 -20.41
N ARG A 145 0.31 -20.79 -21.47
CA ARG A 145 0.90 -20.37 -22.75
C ARG A 145 1.47 -18.96 -22.64
N CYS A 146 0.75 -18.03 -21.99
CA CYS A 146 1.24 -16.69 -21.70
C CYS A 146 2.55 -16.74 -20.89
N LEU A 147 2.61 -17.56 -19.85
CA LEU A 147 3.78 -17.73 -18.98
C LEU A 147 5.01 -18.34 -19.70
N ARG A 148 4.83 -18.97 -20.85
CA ARG A 148 5.91 -19.53 -21.69
C ARG A 148 6.21 -18.69 -22.93
N SER A 149 5.46 -17.63 -23.18
CA SER A 149 5.60 -16.77 -24.33
C SER A 149 6.91 -15.98 -24.31
N ALA A 150 7.51 -15.75 -25.48
CA ALA A 150 8.60 -14.78 -25.62
C ALA A 150 8.16 -13.35 -25.22
N LYS A 151 6.88 -13.03 -25.35
CA LYS A 151 6.26 -11.76 -24.91
C LYS A 151 5.88 -11.74 -23.43
N PHE A 152 6.35 -12.69 -22.59
CA PHE A 152 5.94 -12.79 -21.18
C PHE A 152 6.20 -11.49 -20.40
N ARG A 153 7.29 -10.78 -20.66
CA ARG A 153 7.60 -9.50 -19.99
C ARG A 153 6.51 -8.45 -20.23
N GLU A 154 6.01 -8.34 -21.46
CA GLU A 154 4.95 -7.40 -21.84
C GLU A 154 3.63 -7.79 -21.18
N ILE A 155 3.29 -9.08 -21.25
CA ILE A 155 2.09 -9.66 -20.64
C ILE A 155 2.10 -9.46 -19.12
N PHE A 156 3.24 -9.68 -18.46
CA PHE A 156 3.38 -9.46 -17.01
C PHE A 156 3.11 -8.00 -16.63
N ARG A 157 3.69 -7.06 -17.39
CA ARG A 157 3.47 -5.62 -17.18
C ARG A 157 2.02 -5.21 -17.39
N LEU A 158 1.36 -5.78 -18.37
CA LEU A 158 -0.07 -5.56 -18.61
C LEU A 158 -0.90 -6.01 -17.41
N TRP A 159 -0.65 -7.20 -16.87
CA TRP A 159 -1.36 -7.70 -15.69
C TRP A 159 -1.11 -6.85 -14.45
N GLU A 160 0.14 -6.42 -14.25
CA GLU A 160 0.52 -5.52 -13.16
C GLU A 160 -0.23 -4.18 -13.22
N GLN A 161 -0.43 -3.62 -14.42
CA GLN A 161 -1.25 -2.40 -14.63
C GLN A 161 -2.72 -2.60 -14.24
N HIS A 162 -3.22 -3.83 -14.34
CA HIS A 162 -4.57 -4.19 -13.91
C HIS A 162 -4.65 -4.67 -12.44
N GLY A 163 -3.57 -4.52 -11.67
CA GLY A 163 -3.55 -4.74 -10.24
C GLY A 163 -3.39 -6.21 -9.81
N PHE A 164 -2.92 -7.09 -10.68
CA PHE A 164 -2.68 -8.49 -10.32
C PHE A 164 -1.43 -9.06 -11.00
N HIS A 165 -0.87 -10.12 -10.39
CA HIS A 165 0.25 -10.88 -10.94
C HIS A 165 -0.16 -12.33 -11.13
N VAL A 166 0.31 -12.96 -12.22
CA VAL A 166 0.16 -14.37 -12.47
C VAL A 166 1.55 -15.01 -12.53
N THR A 167 1.80 -15.94 -11.62
CA THR A 167 3.05 -16.70 -11.53
C THR A 167 2.78 -18.20 -11.58
N ARG A 168 3.82 -18.98 -11.85
CA ARG A 168 3.69 -20.45 -11.78
C ARG A 168 3.69 -20.92 -10.34
N ALA A 169 2.97 -21.97 -10.00
CA ALA A 169 3.22 -22.74 -8.80
C ALA A 169 4.56 -23.46 -8.99
N HIS A 170 5.63 -22.94 -8.39
CA HIS A 170 7.00 -23.45 -8.56
C HIS A 170 7.85 -23.10 -7.35
N PHE A 171 8.80 -23.93 -6.97
CA PHE A 171 9.63 -23.74 -5.77
C PHE A 171 10.50 -22.47 -5.76
N TYR A 172 10.68 -21.78 -6.89
CA TYR A 172 11.31 -20.45 -6.96
C TYR A 172 10.33 -19.29 -6.70
N GLN A 173 9.05 -19.58 -6.48
CA GLN A 173 8.08 -18.54 -6.23
C GLN A 173 7.82 -18.39 -4.73
N PRO A 174 7.53 -17.19 -4.23
CA PRO A 174 7.27 -16.97 -2.81
C PRO A 174 5.93 -17.59 -2.35
N ILE A 175 4.98 -17.80 -3.26
CA ILE A 175 3.70 -18.44 -2.96
C ILE A 175 3.90 -19.95 -2.97
N PRO A 176 3.66 -20.68 -1.86
CA PRO A 176 3.84 -22.12 -1.80
C PRO A 176 2.78 -22.85 -2.66
N ASP A 177 3.11 -24.04 -3.13
CA ASP A 177 2.08 -24.96 -3.62
C ASP A 177 1.36 -25.56 -2.41
N THR A 178 0.20 -25.02 -2.09
CA THR A 178 -0.59 -25.42 -0.92
C THR A 178 -0.96 -26.92 -0.91
N ARG A 179 -1.01 -27.57 -2.08
CA ARG A 179 -1.26 -29.02 -2.21
C ARG A 179 -0.12 -29.89 -1.67
N SER A 180 1.08 -29.32 -1.56
CA SER A 180 2.27 -30.01 -1.07
C SER A 180 2.57 -29.77 0.41
N LEU A 181 1.81 -28.89 1.08
CA LEU A 181 2.01 -28.60 2.50
C LEU A 181 1.50 -29.76 3.35
N PRO A 182 2.36 -30.37 4.21
CA PRO A 182 1.94 -31.50 5.05
C PRO A 182 1.07 -31.02 6.22
N GLU A 183 0.05 -31.79 6.59
CA GLU A 183 -0.80 -31.48 7.76
C GLU A 183 -0.01 -31.34 9.08
N SER A 184 1.14 -32.03 9.20
CA SER A 184 2.02 -31.92 10.36
C SER A 184 2.60 -30.51 10.55
N LEU A 185 2.64 -29.68 9.49
CA LEU A 185 3.13 -28.30 9.57
C LEU A 185 2.38 -27.48 10.64
N TRP A 186 1.06 -27.67 10.69
CA TRP A 186 0.17 -26.88 11.55
C TRP A 186 0.23 -27.22 13.03
N ASN A 187 0.80 -28.38 13.38
CA ASN A 187 0.82 -28.89 14.75
C ASN A 187 2.22 -29.13 15.29
N ARG A 188 3.25 -28.94 14.49
CA ARG A 188 4.64 -29.12 14.88
C ARG A 188 5.24 -27.78 15.34
N PRO A 189 5.51 -27.64 16.65
CA PRO A 189 6.17 -26.44 17.14
C PRO A 189 7.65 -26.42 16.74
N SER A 190 8.18 -25.23 16.47
CA SER A 190 9.62 -24.97 16.38
C SER A 190 10.27 -25.18 17.74
N GLU A 191 11.50 -25.70 17.76
CA GLU A 191 12.30 -25.81 18.98
C GLU A 191 12.90 -24.46 19.42
N LEU A 192 12.76 -23.40 18.61
CA LEU A 192 13.27 -22.04 18.87
C LEU A 192 14.77 -22.03 19.20
N VAL A 193 15.56 -22.86 18.51
CA VAL A 193 16.99 -23.03 18.77
C VAL A 193 17.72 -21.70 18.70
N GLY A 194 18.53 -21.41 19.74
CA GLY A 194 19.27 -20.15 19.83
C GLY A 194 18.48 -18.95 20.27
N ILE A 195 17.21 -19.12 20.70
CA ILE A 195 16.36 -18.05 21.27
C ILE A 195 16.12 -18.34 22.73
N ASP A 196 16.53 -17.40 23.59
CA ASP A 196 16.12 -17.40 25.01
C ASP A 196 14.72 -16.78 25.10
N MET A 197 13.73 -17.63 25.38
CA MET A 197 12.34 -17.17 25.54
C MET A 197 12.12 -16.43 26.85
N ASN A 198 13.09 -16.40 27.77
CA ASN A 198 13.06 -15.61 28.98
C ASN A 198 11.81 -15.86 29.85
N ASP A 199 11.50 -17.12 30.09
CA ASP A 199 10.28 -17.59 30.78
C ASP A 199 10.04 -16.85 32.09
N ALA A 200 11.09 -16.62 32.88
CA ALA A 200 10.96 -15.94 34.18
C ALA A 200 10.37 -14.53 34.06
N VAL A 201 10.82 -13.74 33.08
CA VAL A 201 10.33 -12.37 32.86
C VAL A 201 8.89 -12.40 32.33
N GLN A 202 8.59 -13.29 31.40
CA GLN A 202 7.24 -13.45 30.86
C GLN A 202 6.24 -13.81 31.97
N LEU A 203 6.59 -14.78 32.81
CA LEU A 203 5.73 -15.22 33.91
C LEU A 203 5.60 -14.17 35.00
N GLU A 204 6.65 -13.42 35.30
CA GLU A 204 6.61 -12.30 36.25
C GLU A 204 5.61 -11.22 35.78
N LEU A 205 5.69 -10.81 34.49
CA LEU A 205 4.73 -9.88 33.91
C LEU A 205 3.30 -10.42 34.02
N LEU A 206 3.10 -11.67 33.61
CA LEU A 206 1.79 -12.31 33.53
C LEU A 206 1.14 -12.50 34.91
N ARG A 207 1.90 -12.98 35.91
CA ARG A 207 1.39 -13.34 37.23
C ARG A 207 1.28 -12.14 38.15
N ASN A 208 2.26 -11.23 38.13
CA ASN A 208 2.44 -10.23 39.17
C ASN A 208 2.17 -8.79 38.72
N HIS A 209 2.23 -8.50 37.41
CA HIS A 209 2.05 -7.15 36.93
C HIS A 209 0.71 -6.93 36.22
N PHE A 210 0.32 -7.77 35.29
CA PHE A 210 -0.89 -7.60 34.50
C PHE A 210 -2.21 -7.68 35.31
N PRO A 211 -2.34 -8.53 36.33
CA PRO A 211 -3.56 -8.55 37.12
C PRO A 211 -3.90 -7.21 37.80
N LYS A 212 -2.92 -6.33 38.02
CA LYS A 212 -3.13 -4.99 38.58
C LYS A 212 -4.04 -4.11 37.71
N PHE A 213 -4.09 -4.38 36.42
CA PHE A 213 -4.87 -3.60 35.44
C PHE A 213 -6.23 -4.23 35.10
N ARG A 214 -6.56 -5.36 35.75
CA ARG A 214 -7.78 -6.11 35.43
C ARG A 214 -9.05 -5.27 35.54
N SER A 215 -9.19 -4.46 36.59
CA SER A 215 -10.36 -3.58 36.78
C SER A 215 -10.49 -2.50 35.68
N GLU A 216 -9.44 -2.26 34.90
CA GLU A 216 -9.42 -1.33 33.79
C GLU A 216 -9.86 -2.04 32.50
N TYR A 217 -9.21 -3.13 32.11
CA TYR A 217 -9.49 -3.81 30.86
C TYR A 217 -10.77 -4.67 30.87
N ASP A 218 -11.24 -5.17 32.02
CA ASP A 218 -12.54 -5.86 32.12
C ASP A 218 -13.73 -4.95 31.75
N ARG A 219 -13.50 -3.62 31.60
CA ARG A 219 -14.52 -2.64 31.21
C ARG A 219 -14.59 -2.42 29.71
N PHE A 220 -13.70 -3.00 28.94
CA PHE A 220 -13.74 -2.81 27.50
C PHE A 220 -15.02 -3.39 26.91
N PRO A 221 -15.75 -2.61 26.11
CA PRO A 221 -17.02 -3.06 25.55
C PRO A 221 -16.81 -4.13 24.48
N ALA A 222 -17.72 -5.10 24.44
CA ALA A 222 -17.71 -6.15 23.44
C ALA A 222 -18.15 -5.67 22.04
N LYS A 223 -18.82 -4.50 21.95
CA LYS A 223 -19.37 -3.94 20.71
C LYS A 223 -19.12 -2.43 20.69
N PRO A 224 -19.16 -1.79 19.50
CA PRO A 224 -19.06 -0.34 19.39
C PRO A 224 -20.04 0.37 20.33
N SER A 225 -19.55 1.36 21.07
CA SER A 225 -20.37 2.18 21.99
C SER A 225 -21.17 3.28 21.28
N GLY A 226 -21.00 3.44 19.98
CA GLY A 226 -21.53 4.57 19.20
C GLY A 226 -20.60 5.81 19.20
N GLU A 227 -19.60 5.86 20.07
CA GLU A 227 -18.56 6.89 20.07
C GLU A 227 -17.43 6.47 19.08
N SER A 228 -17.15 7.32 18.12
CA SER A 228 -16.01 7.10 17.20
C SER A 228 -14.70 7.18 17.99
N GLY A 229 -13.72 6.33 17.64
CA GLY A 229 -12.39 6.39 18.25
C GLY A 229 -12.28 5.73 19.64
N ARG A 230 -13.22 4.86 20.00
CA ARG A 230 -13.13 4.03 21.22
C ARG A 230 -12.85 2.57 20.88
N PHE A 231 -11.99 1.94 21.68
CA PHE A 231 -11.71 0.51 21.53
C PHE A 231 -12.93 -0.33 21.94
N HIS A 232 -13.17 -1.42 21.21
CA HIS A 232 -14.13 -2.46 21.55
C HIS A 232 -13.61 -3.82 21.06
N PHE A 233 -14.01 -4.90 21.74
CA PHE A 233 -13.76 -6.25 21.25
C PHE A 233 -14.65 -6.58 20.02
N ASN A 234 -14.43 -7.74 19.42
CA ASN A 234 -15.12 -8.21 18.22
C ASN A 234 -15.00 -7.23 17.04
N ASN A 235 -13.85 -6.57 16.92
CA ASN A 235 -13.54 -5.67 15.81
C ASN A 235 -12.97 -6.43 14.59
N GLY A 236 -12.58 -7.69 14.77
CA GLY A 236 -12.10 -8.58 13.70
C GLY A 236 -10.67 -8.31 13.20
N LEU A 237 -9.93 -7.41 13.87
CA LEU A 237 -8.56 -7.03 13.50
C LEU A 237 -7.61 -7.17 14.70
N PHE A 238 -7.56 -6.20 15.60
CA PHE A 238 -6.75 -6.26 16.80
C PHE A 238 -7.63 -6.51 18.01
N ASP A 239 -7.67 -7.74 18.53
CA ASP A 239 -8.74 -8.21 19.41
C ASP A 239 -8.25 -9.19 20.49
N GLY A 240 -9.17 -9.57 21.35
CA GLY A 240 -8.98 -10.61 22.35
C GLY A 240 -7.78 -10.37 23.26
N THR A 241 -7.00 -11.42 23.47
CA THR A 241 -5.90 -11.40 24.42
C THR A 241 -4.73 -10.55 23.95
N ASP A 242 -4.52 -10.40 22.64
CA ASP A 242 -3.47 -9.52 22.11
C ASP A 242 -3.72 -8.06 22.48
N ALA A 243 -4.98 -7.63 22.41
CA ALA A 243 -5.38 -6.29 22.86
C ALA A 243 -5.17 -6.10 24.36
N LEU A 244 -5.50 -7.12 25.17
CA LEU A 244 -5.32 -7.05 26.63
C LEU A 244 -3.85 -7.03 27.04
N VAL A 245 -3.02 -7.86 26.40
CA VAL A 245 -1.57 -7.84 26.63
C VAL A 245 -0.98 -6.50 26.22
N ALA A 246 -1.35 -5.96 25.06
CA ALA A 246 -0.88 -4.64 24.62
C ALA A 246 -1.27 -3.55 25.64
N TYR A 247 -2.51 -3.55 26.09
CA TYR A 247 -2.95 -2.65 27.15
C TYR A 247 -2.08 -2.77 28.40
N CYS A 248 -1.88 -3.98 28.91
CA CYS A 248 -1.09 -4.24 30.11
C CYS A 248 0.39 -3.86 29.95
N MET A 249 1.00 -4.13 28.79
CA MET A 249 2.37 -3.74 28.48
C MET A 249 2.54 -2.21 28.53
N ILE A 250 1.66 -1.48 27.85
CA ILE A 250 1.69 -0.01 27.82
C ILE A 250 1.44 0.57 29.22
N ARG A 251 0.51 -0.02 29.99
CA ARG A 251 0.24 0.39 31.39
C ARG A 251 1.41 0.11 32.31
N HIS A 252 2.14 -1.00 32.09
CA HIS A 252 3.25 -1.41 32.96
C HIS A 252 4.52 -0.60 32.68
N PHE A 253 4.87 -0.39 31.41
CA PHE A 253 6.10 0.30 31.05
C PHE A 253 5.95 1.83 31.01
N GLU A 254 4.74 2.36 30.96
CA GLU A 254 4.43 3.79 30.93
C GLU A 254 5.30 4.57 29.93
N PRO A 255 5.34 4.16 28.63
CA PRO A 255 6.19 4.78 27.63
C PRO A 255 5.90 6.28 27.51
N ARG A 256 6.92 7.08 27.28
CA ARG A 256 6.77 8.49 26.92
C ARG A 256 6.28 8.64 25.49
N LEU A 257 6.75 7.78 24.59
CA LEU A 257 6.44 7.79 23.16
C LEU A 257 6.15 6.37 22.67
N ILE A 258 5.08 6.25 21.87
CA ILE A 258 4.77 5.07 21.09
C ILE A 258 4.76 5.46 19.62
N ILE A 259 5.58 4.81 18.79
CA ILE A 259 5.48 4.88 17.33
C ILE A 259 4.84 3.59 16.86
N GLU A 260 3.67 3.70 16.23
CA GLU A 260 2.90 2.57 15.73
C GLU A 260 2.94 2.56 14.20
N VAL A 261 3.42 1.46 13.63
CA VAL A 261 3.50 1.20 12.19
C VAL A 261 2.42 0.20 11.80
N GLY A 262 1.52 0.60 10.91
CA GLY A 262 0.30 -0.16 10.62
C GLY A 262 -0.76 0.12 11.69
N SER A 263 -1.48 1.21 11.53
CA SER A 263 -2.35 1.72 12.59
C SER A 263 -3.82 1.40 12.32
N GLY A 264 -4.53 1.06 13.40
CA GLY A 264 -5.93 0.68 13.31
C GLY A 264 -6.60 0.55 14.67
N PHE A 265 -7.24 -0.59 14.94
CA PHE A 265 -7.85 -0.86 16.25
C PHE A 265 -6.81 -1.03 17.37
N SER A 266 -5.59 -1.40 17.06
CA SER A 266 -4.44 -1.39 17.99
C SER A 266 -4.18 0.01 18.53
N SER A 267 -4.28 1.05 17.69
CA SER A 267 -4.13 2.44 18.11
C SER A 267 -5.20 2.86 19.14
N LEU A 268 -6.40 2.31 19.04
CA LEU A 268 -7.47 2.63 20.00
C LEU A 268 -7.22 2.00 21.40
N VAL A 269 -6.74 0.75 21.46
CA VAL A 269 -6.37 0.15 22.74
C VAL A 269 -5.15 0.83 23.34
N THR A 270 -4.20 1.24 22.50
CA THR A 270 -3.06 2.08 22.90
C THR A 270 -3.54 3.39 23.51
N ALA A 271 -4.48 4.07 22.89
CA ALA A 271 -5.07 5.32 23.40
C ALA A 271 -5.75 5.13 24.76
N GLU A 272 -6.50 4.04 24.95
CA GLU A 272 -7.10 3.72 26.27
C GLU A 272 -6.03 3.54 27.37
N ALA A 273 -4.90 2.91 27.05
CA ALA A 273 -3.81 2.71 27.98
C ALA A 273 -3.08 4.02 28.33
N ILE A 274 -2.71 4.82 27.33
CA ILE A 274 -1.99 6.08 27.55
C ILE A 274 -2.85 7.14 28.25
N ALA A 275 -4.17 7.11 28.04
CA ALA A 275 -5.09 7.97 28.79
C ALA A 275 -5.01 7.76 30.30
N LYS A 276 -4.63 6.56 30.74
CA LYS A 276 -4.39 6.26 32.16
C LYS A 276 -2.98 6.68 32.60
N ASN A 277 -1.99 6.58 31.73
CA ASN A 277 -0.60 6.94 32.03
C ASN A 277 -0.38 8.47 32.09
N LYS A 278 -1.20 9.27 31.39
CA LYS A 278 -1.23 10.75 31.39
C LYS A 278 -0.01 11.48 30.76
N LYS A 279 1.00 10.78 30.25
CA LYS A 279 2.25 11.39 29.75
C LYS A 279 2.79 10.73 28.49
N SER A 280 1.97 10.04 27.73
CA SER A 280 2.41 9.30 26.56
C SER A 280 1.89 9.95 25.28
N ASP A 281 2.74 10.02 24.28
CA ASP A 281 2.38 10.43 22.92
C ASP A 281 2.27 9.20 22.02
N LEU A 282 1.26 9.16 21.14
CA LEU A 282 1.09 8.14 20.11
C LEU A 282 1.27 8.77 18.73
N ILE A 283 2.25 8.28 17.99
CA ILE A 283 2.45 8.63 16.57
C ILE A 283 2.10 7.40 15.72
N CYS A 284 1.14 7.56 14.82
CA CYS A 284 0.71 6.52 13.89
C CYS A 284 1.33 6.73 12.51
N ILE A 285 1.90 5.67 11.92
CA ILE A 285 2.39 5.63 10.54
C ILE A 285 1.54 4.64 9.77
N GLU A 286 0.70 5.14 8.86
CA GLU A 286 -0.26 4.32 8.10
C GLU A 286 -0.48 4.93 6.71
N PRO A 287 -0.13 4.23 5.62
CA PRO A 287 -0.29 4.78 4.26
C PRO A 287 -1.74 4.87 3.79
N PHE A 288 -2.64 4.06 4.37
CA PHE A 288 -4.06 3.97 3.97
C PHE A 288 -4.98 4.05 5.19
N PRO A 289 -4.92 5.13 5.98
CA PRO A 289 -5.61 5.20 7.25
C PRO A 289 -7.13 5.16 7.10
N ARG A 290 -7.77 4.49 8.05
CA ARG A 290 -9.23 4.50 8.19
C ARG A 290 -9.71 5.89 8.59
N ASP A 291 -10.98 6.19 8.33
CA ASP A 291 -11.57 7.51 8.59
C ASP A 291 -11.42 7.97 10.03
N PHE A 292 -11.56 7.09 11.02
CA PHE A 292 -11.41 7.45 12.43
C PHE A 292 -9.98 7.89 12.80
N LEU A 293 -8.94 7.34 12.14
CA LEU A 293 -7.56 7.79 12.29
C LEU A 293 -7.37 9.22 11.74
N ARG A 294 -7.95 9.51 10.57
CA ARG A 294 -7.91 10.87 9.97
C ARG A 294 -8.70 11.89 10.78
N GLN A 295 -9.82 11.49 11.35
CA GLN A 295 -10.62 12.35 12.22
C GLN A 295 -9.90 12.63 13.54
N GLY A 296 -8.96 11.76 13.93
CA GLY A 296 -8.29 11.81 15.20
C GLY A 296 -9.13 11.28 16.36
N PHE A 297 -8.48 10.92 17.44
CA PHE A 297 -9.11 10.49 18.69
C PHE A 297 -8.24 10.90 19.87
N LEU A 298 -8.81 10.88 21.06
CA LEU A 298 -8.08 11.26 22.28
C LEU A 298 -6.88 10.32 22.50
N GLY A 299 -5.69 10.89 22.57
CA GLY A 299 -4.42 10.16 22.72
C GLY A 299 -3.60 10.05 21.45
N LEU A 300 -4.18 10.28 20.27
CA LEU A 300 -3.42 10.38 19.03
C LEU A 300 -2.70 11.73 18.97
N HIS A 301 -1.36 11.69 18.99
CA HIS A 301 -0.52 12.88 18.83
C HIS A 301 -0.39 13.29 17.38
N SER A 302 -0.06 12.35 16.49
CA SER A 302 0.03 12.61 15.05
C SER A 302 -0.20 11.36 14.20
N LEU A 303 -0.67 11.59 12.97
CA LEU A 303 -0.82 10.58 11.93
C LEU A 303 0.06 10.95 10.74
N ILE A 304 0.92 10.01 10.32
CA ILE A 304 1.79 10.14 9.15
C ILE A 304 1.27 9.22 8.05
N GLU A 305 0.62 9.80 7.05
CA GLU A 305 0.07 9.05 5.90
C GLU A 305 1.16 8.73 4.86
N LYS A 306 2.12 7.87 5.26
CA LYS A 306 3.21 7.41 4.41
C LYS A 306 3.50 5.94 4.66
N ARG A 307 4.11 5.26 3.68
CA ARG A 307 4.70 3.95 3.92
C ARG A 307 5.89 4.11 4.87
N VAL A 308 6.08 3.17 5.78
CA VAL A 308 7.18 3.25 6.77
C VAL A 308 8.56 3.29 6.11
N GLN A 309 8.75 2.61 4.99
CA GLN A 309 10.01 2.64 4.23
C GLN A 309 10.28 3.97 3.50
N ASP A 310 9.35 4.90 3.52
CA ASP A 310 9.51 6.28 3.02
C ASP A 310 9.78 7.28 4.18
N ILE A 311 9.95 6.79 5.40
CA ILE A 311 10.30 7.56 6.59
C ILE A 311 11.81 7.44 6.83
N ASP A 312 12.48 8.56 7.11
CA ASP A 312 13.90 8.55 7.39
C ASP A 312 14.23 7.76 8.66
N LEU A 313 15.33 7.02 8.66
CA LEU A 313 15.78 6.21 9.81
C LEU A 313 15.97 7.04 11.07
N GLU A 314 16.44 8.31 10.92
CA GLU A 314 16.62 9.25 12.02
C GLU A 314 15.31 9.50 12.81
N PHE A 315 14.16 9.38 12.16
CA PHE A 315 12.86 9.52 12.82
C PHE A 315 12.69 8.56 14.00
N PHE A 316 13.23 7.35 13.92
CA PHE A 316 13.12 6.35 14.97
C PHE A 316 14.11 6.56 16.13
N SER A 317 15.12 7.43 15.96
CA SER A 317 16.10 7.76 17.01
C SER A 317 15.48 8.50 18.21
N GLN A 318 14.28 9.07 18.04
CA GLN A 318 13.51 9.71 19.10
C GLN A 318 12.94 8.73 20.15
N LEU A 319 12.90 7.41 19.83
CA LEU A 319 12.56 6.37 20.80
C LEU A 319 13.71 6.16 21.77
N HIS A 320 13.44 6.26 23.07
CA HIS A 320 14.38 6.05 24.16
C HIS A 320 14.00 4.85 25.01
N SER A 321 14.81 4.54 26.00
CA SER A 321 14.55 3.43 26.92
C SER A 321 13.15 3.51 27.53
N GLY A 322 12.38 2.43 27.42
CA GLY A 322 10.99 2.34 27.85
C GLY A 322 9.95 2.80 26.83
N ASP A 323 10.36 3.53 25.77
CA ASP A 323 9.46 3.85 24.65
C ASP A 323 9.16 2.60 23.80
N ILE A 324 8.09 2.65 23.03
CA ILE A 324 7.60 1.48 22.28
C ILE A 324 7.62 1.76 20.77
N LEU A 325 8.20 0.84 20.01
CA LEU A 325 7.95 0.67 18.57
C LEU A 325 6.93 -0.47 18.40
N PHE A 326 5.76 -0.14 17.94
CA PHE A 326 4.66 -1.10 17.71
C PHE A 326 4.57 -1.39 16.22
N ILE A 327 4.72 -2.66 15.82
CA ILE A 327 4.73 -3.11 14.42
C ILE A 327 3.53 -4.02 14.19
N ASP A 328 2.64 -3.59 13.31
CA ASP A 328 1.48 -4.34 12.80
C ASP A 328 1.31 -4.00 11.31
N SER A 329 2.30 -4.39 10.49
CA SER A 329 2.48 -3.92 9.12
C SER A 329 1.94 -4.90 8.07
N SER A 330 2.63 -5.12 6.95
CA SER A 330 2.12 -6.01 5.90
C SER A 330 2.35 -7.52 6.15
N HIS A 331 3.12 -7.88 7.15
CA HIS A 331 3.54 -9.25 7.50
C HIS A 331 4.27 -10.00 6.38
N THR A 332 4.68 -9.29 5.32
CA THR A 332 5.22 -9.90 4.09
C THR A 332 6.67 -9.52 3.86
N VAL A 333 7.57 -10.48 3.90
CA VAL A 333 8.97 -10.31 3.52
C VAL A 333 9.07 -10.24 1.99
N LYS A 334 9.29 -9.05 1.46
CA LYS A 334 9.38 -8.80 0.00
C LYS A 334 10.37 -7.69 -0.32
N ILE A 335 10.87 -7.69 -1.56
CA ILE A 335 11.80 -6.65 -2.07
C ILE A 335 11.16 -5.27 -1.92
N GLY A 336 11.87 -4.34 -1.23
CA GLY A 336 11.40 -2.98 -0.97
C GLY A 336 10.20 -2.89 -0.01
N GLY A 337 9.92 -3.99 0.73
CA GLY A 337 8.82 -4.05 1.69
C GLY A 337 9.14 -3.40 3.03
N ASP A 338 8.07 -3.10 3.75
CA ASP A 338 8.05 -2.54 5.10
C ASP A 338 8.71 -3.45 6.13
N VAL A 339 8.40 -4.76 6.11
CA VAL A 339 8.99 -5.75 7.02
C VAL A 339 10.51 -5.77 6.90
N ASN A 340 11.05 -5.79 5.67
CA ASN A 340 12.50 -5.73 5.45
C ASN A 340 13.11 -4.44 6.00
N TYR A 341 12.45 -3.30 5.75
CA TYR A 341 12.91 -2.01 6.25
C TYR A 341 12.94 -1.97 7.78
N LEU A 342 11.88 -2.43 8.43
CA LEU A 342 11.78 -2.48 9.88
C LEU A 342 12.84 -3.39 10.50
N PHE A 343 12.93 -4.63 10.03
CA PHE A 343 13.81 -5.63 10.65
C PHE A 343 15.30 -5.44 10.34
N LEU A 344 15.64 -4.99 9.14
CA LEU A 344 17.02 -4.90 8.70
C LEU A 344 17.63 -3.52 8.89
N GLU A 345 16.79 -2.47 8.92
CA GLU A 345 17.28 -1.10 9.02
C GLU A 345 16.88 -0.41 10.33
N VAL A 346 15.62 -0.50 10.75
CA VAL A 346 15.14 0.20 11.94
C VAL A 346 15.55 -0.51 13.23
N LEU A 347 15.20 -1.80 13.40
CA LEU A 347 15.46 -2.52 14.65
C LEU A 347 16.94 -2.51 15.09
N PRO A 348 17.93 -2.71 14.20
CA PRO A 348 19.33 -2.67 14.61
C PRO A 348 19.81 -1.30 15.11
N ARG A 349 19.10 -0.21 14.76
CA ARG A 349 19.45 1.17 15.11
C ARG A 349 18.70 1.73 16.31
N LEU A 350 17.70 1.01 16.84
CA LEU A 350 16.95 1.47 17.99
C LEU A 350 17.88 1.75 19.20
N ASN A 351 17.56 2.71 20.02
CA ASN A 351 18.29 2.96 21.25
C ASN A 351 18.12 1.80 22.25
N PRO A 352 19.13 1.53 23.10
CA PRO A 352 19.02 0.55 24.17
C PRO A 352 17.80 0.81 25.08
N GLY A 353 17.10 -0.25 25.47
CA GLY A 353 15.92 -0.18 26.33
C GLY A 353 14.60 0.08 25.59
N VAL A 354 14.62 0.35 24.26
CA VAL A 354 13.41 0.45 23.46
C VAL A 354 12.70 -0.89 23.40
N ILE A 355 11.39 -0.86 23.63
CA ILE A 355 10.50 -2.03 23.57
C ILE A 355 9.93 -2.12 22.16
N VAL A 356 9.86 -3.31 21.62
CA VAL A 356 9.32 -3.59 20.29
C VAL A 356 8.17 -4.59 20.40
N HIS A 357 7.05 -4.26 19.82
CA HIS A 357 5.95 -5.20 19.56
C HIS A 357 5.94 -5.59 18.08
N VAL A 358 5.72 -6.87 17.80
CA VAL A 358 5.43 -7.38 16.45
C VAL A 358 4.14 -8.21 16.54
N HIS A 359 3.16 -7.85 15.71
CA HIS A 359 1.87 -8.54 15.67
C HIS A 359 1.89 -9.72 14.71
N ASP A 360 0.90 -10.62 14.87
CA ASP A 360 0.71 -11.82 14.05
C ASP A 360 1.92 -12.78 14.02
N ILE A 361 2.56 -12.93 15.16
CA ILE A 361 3.65 -13.86 15.44
C ILE A 361 3.16 -15.03 16.29
N PHE A 362 3.03 -16.19 15.68
CA PHE A 362 2.43 -17.40 16.29
C PHE A 362 3.47 -18.38 16.84
N LEU A 363 4.74 -17.98 16.95
CA LEU A 363 5.81 -18.83 17.49
C LEU A 363 5.39 -19.48 18.82
N PRO A 364 5.67 -20.79 19.01
CA PRO A 364 6.52 -21.66 18.20
C PRO A 364 5.86 -22.33 17.01
N PHE A 365 4.58 -22.08 16.72
CA PHE A 365 3.86 -22.67 15.60
C PHE A 365 4.01 -21.84 14.32
N ASP A 366 3.64 -22.45 13.21
CA ASP A 366 3.50 -21.77 11.94
C ASP A 366 2.23 -20.90 11.90
N TYR A 367 2.05 -20.13 10.83
CA TYR A 367 0.81 -19.39 10.60
C TYR A 367 -0.40 -20.31 10.61
N ARG A 368 -1.55 -19.77 10.94
CA ARG A 368 -2.79 -20.52 11.05
C ARG A 368 -3.13 -21.21 9.73
N ARG A 369 -3.55 -22.48 9.83
CA ARG A 369 -3.92 -23.29 8.68
C ARG A 369 -5.02 -22.62 7.81
N ASP A 370 -6.07 -22.12 8.46
CA ASP A 370 -7.18 -21.44 7.79
C ASP A 370 -6.71 -20.17 7.04
N TRP A 371 -5.78 -19.42 7.60
CA TRP A 371 -5.21 -18.25 6.94
C TRP A 371 -4.42 -18.62 5.68
N VAL A 372 -3.66 -19.70 5.72
CA VAL A 372 -2.84 -20.14 4.58
C VAL A 372 -3.68 -20.87 3.53
N MET A 373 -4.57 -21.78 3.96
CA MET A 373 -5.28 -22.69 3.05
C MET A 373 -6.58 -22.12 2.51
N ASP A 374 -7.27 -21.28 3.28
CA ASP A 374 -8.61 -20.79 2.96
C ASP A 374 -8.62 -19.29 2.62
N GLU A 375 -7.73 -18.49 3.27
CA GLU A 375 -7.64 -17.05 3.03
C GLU A 375 -6.43 -16.66 2.16
N PHE A 376 -5.52 -17.60 1.85
CA PHE A 376 -4.34 -17.41 1.00
C PHE A 376 -3.39 -16.32 1.50
N ARG A 377 -3.24 -16.19 2.82
CA ARG A 377 -2.28 -15.28 3.47
C ARG A 377 -0.93 -15.98 3.54
N PHE A 378 -0.02 -15.62 2.64
CA PHE A 378 1.32 -16.20 2.57
C PHE A 378 2.33 -15.26 3.22
N TRP A 379 2.13 -14.99 4.51
CA TRP A 379 2.98 -14.12 5.30
C TRP A 379 4.29 -14.79 5.66
N ALA A 380 5.31 -14.00 6.01
CA ALA A 380 6.65 -14.51 6.24
C ALA A 380 7.41 -13.77 7.35
N GLU A 381 6.79 -12.77 8.00
CA GLU A 381 7.42 -11.93 9.01
C GLU A 381 7.92 -12.71 10.21
N GLN A 382 7.15 -13.68 10.72
CA GLN A 382 7.57 -14.47 11.87
C GLN A 382 8.83 -15.30 11.63
N TYR A 383 9.10 -15.73 10.38
CA TYR A 383 10.34 -16.44 10.06
C TYR A 383 11.53 -15.49 10.09
N LEU A 384 11.35 -14.24 9.65
CA LEU A 384 12.39 -13.22 9.76
C LEU A 384 12.63 -12.84 11.21
N LEU A 385 11.57 -12.71 12.04
CA LEU A 385 11.70 -12.46 13.47
C LEU A 385 12.42 -13.61 14.17
N GLN A 386 12.08 -14.86 13.89
CA GLN A 386 12.75 -16.02 14.45
C GLN A 386 14.24 -16.03 14.07
N ALA A 387 14.56 -15.78 12.80
CA ALA A 387 15.95 -15.70 12.32
C ALA A 387 16.70 -14.51 12.97
N PHE A 388 16.04 -13.36 13.13
CA PHE A 388 16.60 -12.18 13.80
C PHE A 388 16.96 -12.45 15.26
N LEU A 389 16.14 -13.21 15.97
CA LEU A 389 16.33 -13.51 17.38
C LEU A 389 17.30 -14.68 17.62
N SER A 390 17.48 -15.59 16.66
CA SER A 390 18.38 -16.73 16.82
C SER A 390 19.82 -16.26 17.04
N PHE A 391 20.39 -16.65 18.20
CA PHE A 391 21.73 -16.26 18.64
C PHE A 391 21.95 -14.75 18.80
N ASN A 392 20.88 -13.95 18.85
CA ASN A 392 20.94 -12.51 19.02
C ASN A 392 20.89 -12.15 20.49
N SER A 393 22.01 -11.71 21.05
CA SER A 393 22.10 -11.28 22.45
C SER A 393 21.68 -9.83 22.69
N GLU A 394 21.47 -9.03 21.62
CA GLU A 394 21.11 -7.63 21.72
C GLU A 394 19.62 -7.38 22.03
N PHE A 395 18.80 -8.40 21.84
CA PHE A 395 17.37 -8.36 22.16
C PHE A 395 16.99 -9.44 23.17
N GLU A 396 16.06 -9.12 24.04
CA GLU A 396 15.48 -10.06 25.00
C GLU A 396 13.96 -10.13 24.81
N VAL A 397 13.43 -11.34 24.94
CA VAL A 397 11.98 -11.57 24.88
C VAL A 397 11.34 -11.06 26.19
N LEU A 398 10.28 -10.26 26.07
CA LEU A 398 9.48 -9.79 27.19
C LEU A 398 8.15 -10.54 27.30
N MET A 399 7.49 -10.83 26.16
CA MET A 399 6.19 -11.49 26.14
C MET A 399 5.95 -12.09 24.75
N ALA A 400 5.63 -13.36 24.67
CA ALA A 400 5.29 -14.06 23.42
C ALA A 400 3.98 -14.83 23.66
N ASN A 401 2.87 -14.25 23.21
CA ASN A 401 1.54 -14.75 23.55
C ASN A 401 1.30 -16.18 23.06
N GLY A 402 1.69 -16.48 21.81
CA GLY A 402 1.61 -17.84 21.26
C GLY A 402 2.40 -18.87 22.05
N TYR A 403 3.63 -18.51 22.44
CA TYR A 403 4.48 -19.37 23.25
C TYR A 403 3.89 -19.60 24.66
N LEU A 404 3.40 -18.56 25.32
CA LEU A 404 2.82 -18.65 26.64
C LEU A 404 1.54 -19.51 26.65
N VAL A 405 0.67 -19.35 25.67
CA VAL A 405 -0.52 -20.19 25.51
C VAL A 405 -0.13 -21.66 25.28
N HIS A 406 0.94 -21.90 24.54
CA HIS A 406 1.44 -23.27 24.35
C HIS A 406 2.03 -23.87 25.62
N ARG A 407 2.83 -23.10 26.36
CA ARG A 407 3.67 -23.62 27.45
C ARG A 407 3.06 -23.41 28.83
N TYR A 408 2.32 -22.32 29.06
CA TYR A 408 1.84 -21.83 30.35
C TYR A 408 0.38 -21.41 30.28
N LEU A 409 -0.46 -22.23 29.66
CA LEU A 409 -1.87 -21.92 29.38
C LEU A 409 -2.66 -21.55 30.65
N GLU A 410 -2.42 -22.24 31.76
CA GLU A 410 -3.18 -22.01 32.99
C GLU A 410 -2.84 -20.65 33.62
N ASP A 411 -1.59 -20.21 33.53
CA ASP A 411 -1.19 -18.88 33.98
C ASP A 411 -1.83 -17.79 33.13
N PHE A 412 -1.87 -18.05 31.81
CA PHE A 412 -2.48 -17.14 30.84
C PHE A 412 -3.99 -16.98 31.06
N LYS A 413 -4.69 -18.11 31.33
CA LYS A 413 -6.11 -18.11 31.67
C LYS A 413 -6.39 -17.43 33.00
N ALA A 414 -5.54 -17.65 34.02
CA ALA A 414 -5.69 -17.01 35.31
C ALA A 414 -5.61 -15.49 35.26
N THR A 415 -4.72 -14.98 34.40
CA THR A 415 -4.56 -13.55 34.17
C THR A 415 -5.71 -12.97 33.36
N PHE A 416 -6.15 -13.64 32.29
CA PHE A 416 -7.19 -13.18 31.37
C PHE A 416 -8.39 -14.13 31.31
N PRO A 417 -9.13 -14.36 32.39
CA PRO A 417 -10.15 -15.41 32.49
C PRO A 417 -11.37 -15.15 31.58
N ASN A 418 -11.63 -13.90 31.23
CA ASN A 418 -12.79 -13.48 30.45
C ASN A 418 -12.47 -13.28 28.98
N SER A 419 -11.22 -13.52 28.55
CA SER A 419 -10.80 -13.27 27.16
C SER A 419 -10.83 -14.54 26.32
N PRO A 420 -11.19 -14.43 25.04
CA PRO A 420 -10.90 -15.48 24.07
C PRO A 420 -9.39 -15.51 23.81
N TRP A 421 -8.70 -16.51 24.34
CA TRP A 421 -7.24 -16.62 24.32
C TRP A 421 -6.73 -17.71 23.35
N TRP A 422 -7.53 -18.11 22.38
CA TRP A 422 -7.10 -19.08 21.36
C TRP A 422 -6.17 -18.42 20.32
N ARG A 423 -4.95 -18.94 20.21
CA ARG A 423 -3.93 -18.58 19.24
C ARG A 423 -3.66 -17.07 19.12
N PRO A 424 -3.33 -16.38 20.20
CA PRO A 424 -2.89 -14.99 20.16
C PRO A 424 -1.53 -14.87 19.46
N GLY A 425 -1.31 -13.76 18.75
CA GLY A 425 -0.16 -13.55 17.89
C GLY A 425 0.69 -12.32 18.24
N SER A 426 0.66 -11.81 19.46
CA SER A 426 1.53 -10.71 19.86
C SER A 426 2.88 -11.19 20.38
N PHE A 427 3.94 -10.54 19.93
CA PHE A 427 5.32 -10.80 20.35
C PHE A 427 5.98 -9.49 20.80
N TRP A 428 6.54 -9.47 22.00
CA TRP A 428 7.20 -8.32 22.61
C TRP A 428 8.64 -8.65 22.95
N MET A 429 9.54 -7.76 22.57
CA MET A 429 10.97 -7.85 22.89
C MET A 429 11.50 -6.48 23.28
N ARG A 430 12.70 -6.43 23.84
CA ARG A 430 13.37 -5.18 24.20
C ARG A 430 14.81 -5.21 23.73
N ARG A 431 15.29 -4.11 23.16
CA ARG A 431 16.72 -3.95 22.93
C ARG A 431 17.42 -3.82 24.28
N ARG A 432 18.37 -4.71 24.54
CA ARG A 432 19.12 -4.70 25.81
C ARG A 432 19.94 -3.41 25.96
N SER A 433 20.06 -2.93 27.20
CA SER A 433 21.08 -1.92 27.54
C SER A 433 22.45 -2.56 27.44
N ALA A 434 23.46 -1.80 26.97
CA ALA A 434 24.83 -2.28 26.96
C ALA A 434 25.17 -2.83 28.34
N ARG A 435 25.71 -4.05 28.42
CA ARG A 435 26.26 -4.57 29.68
C ARG A 435 27.34 -3.57 30.10
N ALA A 436 27.22 -2.99 31.29
CA ALA A 436 28.32 -2.32 31.90
C ALA A 436 29.46 -3.35 32.00
N ASP A 437 30.58 -3.13 31.30
CA ASP A 437 31.75 -4.00 31.40
C ASP A 437 32.21 -4.07 32.84
N SER A 438 31.79 -5.10 33.55
CA SER A 438 32.25 -5.41 34.94
C SER A 438 33.60 -6.15 34.91
N SER A 439 34.35 -6.12 33.80
CA SER A 439 35.61 -6.90 33.64
C SER A 439 36.89 -6.07 33.66
N LEU A 440 36.88 -4.83 34.14
CA LEU A 440 38.11 -4.03 34.34
C LEU A 440 38.35 -3.59 35.76
N ALA A 441 37.98 -4.44 36.74
CA ALA A 441 38.31 -4.17 38.15
C ALA A 441 38.79 -5.46 38.85
N SER A 442 39.86 -6.07 38.32
CA SER A 442 40.70 -6.99 39.09
C SER A 442 42.03 -7.15 38.34
N ASP A 443 42.95 -6.22 38.57
CA ASP A 443 44.40 -6.48 38.70
C ASP A 443 45.05 -5.13 39.00
N GLY A 444 45.29 -4.94 40.33
CA GLY A 444 46.07 -3.89 40.91
C GLY A 444 46.63 -4.35 42.21
#